data_8079dd6d2d6937ed57b51bb7ed21023b
#
_entry.id   8079dd6d2d6937ed57b51bb7ed21023b
#
_cell.length_a   1.000
_cell.length_b   1.000
_cell.length_c   1.000
_cell.angle_alpha   90.00
_cell.angle_beta   90.00
_cell.angle_gamma   90.00
#
_symmetry.space_group_name_H-M   'P 1'
#
loop_
_entity.id
_entity.type
_entity.pdbx_description
1 polymer ?
#
loop_
_entity_poly.entity_id
_entity_poly.type
_entity_poly.pdbx_seq_one_letter_code
_entity_poly.pdbx_strand_id
1 'polypeptide(L)'
;MFCLDLQALFNELLPLYRSISGSAYDQSLAILQRYIPFEIEEYPCGSKVFDWTVPQSWTLNRATLKDSQGNIVLDTNVNPLHVVNFSEPFTGEVSLEQLQQHLYSDPNNPSAIPYVTSYYCKRWGFCLSHNQRLELCDQHYFVEIDTVKSDQGSVKVGVCELPGQSDRIVQLSSYLCHPNMMNNELSGPLGLVYLYQLLKAMPNRKYTYRFVINPETIGSICYLSRHAQELKEKLEYGLVLTCIAAPYNTATQNLDAIANNIKPVNLNSPYFELVDSITKSYDFNFLELPLSFKLTRQSMLDEFSAYFDKSESNLESCNDLSACASKLEIKSVCEHAGKSVGKCTGKHADEHATEHDGEGERKGLNYVCSGLWDKSLSDRQKLELYAQCERAYDILFCPNYHDLNSVVPYGTPAHKSFKYSYEIDNVLLGLSSSCKSQITLRRFSPTSGSDERQYCCALLNLPIAQVTRTQYACYHDYHTSKDNQSIFSLDSIVDSALGIFRCLQYIEKRDYKPCISVSCEPQLGKRGLYPDINSPKVRAARTSHINSLETLMTILNLCDGSFTIAKLARMAKVNPLSLLELLEHLDQGKVLTLHSDHSH
;
A
#
# COMPACT_ATOMS: atom_id res chain seq x y z
N MET A 1 1.03 27.63 -17.44
CA MET A 1 2.13 26.72 -17.05
C MET A 1 1.85 26.30 -15.62
N PHE A 2 1.37 25.08 -15.43
CA PHE A 2 1.05 24.60 -14.07
C PHE A 2 2.34 23.97 -13.51
N CYS A 3 2.97 24.65 -12.58
CA CYS A 3 4.14 24.11 -11.87
C CYS A 3 3.60 23.42 -10.62
N LEU A 4 3.74 22.10 -10.49
CA LEU A 4 3.39 21.37 -9.29
C LEU A 4 4.47 21.59 -8.23
N ASP A 5 4.13 22.34 -7.20
CA ASP A 5 4.97 22.53 -6.02
C ASP A 5 4.43 21.63 -4.89
N LEU A 6 4.98 20.41 -4.79
CA LEU A 6 4.60 19.46 -3.75
C LEU A 6 4.97 19.94 -2.35
N GLN A 7 6.04 20.75 -2.21
CA GLN A 7 6.43 21.30 -0.92
C GLN A 7 5.41 22.33 -0.44
N ALA A 8 4.95 23.21 -1.32
CA ALA A 8 3.89 24.16 -0.97
C ALA A 8 2.59 23.44 -0.60
N LEU A 9 2.19 22.45 -1.38
CA LEU A 9 1.01 21.64 -1.08
C LEU A 9 1.14 20.90 0.26
N PHE A 10 2.28 20.28 0.53
CA PHE A 10 2.56 19.64 1.81
C PHE A 10 2.46 20.63 2.98
N ASN A 11 3.06 21.82 2.85
CA ASN A 11 3.07 22.84 3.88
C ASN A 11 1.66 23.39 4.19
N GLU A 12 0.75 23.40 3.20
CA GLU A 12 -0.65 23.78 3.41
C GLU A 12 -1.47 22.69 4.11
N LEU A 13 -1.20 21.42 3.80
CA LEU A 13 -1.94 20.28 4.34
C LEU A 13 -1.49 19.88 5.75
N LEU A 14 -0.20 19.98 6.04
CA LEU A 14 0.38 19.46 7.29
C LEU A 14 -0.26 20.04 8.56
N PRO A 15 -0.51 21.36 8.69
CA PRO A 15 -1.01 21.95 9.92
C PRO A 15 -2.48 21.66 10.20
N LEU A 16 -3.22 21.06 9.25
CA LEU A 16 -4.65 20.84 9.39
C LEU A 16 -4.93 19.66 10.32
N TYR A 17 -5.76 19.91 11.33
CA TYR A 17 -6.16 18.88 12.29
C TYR A 17 -7.29 18.01 11.73
N ARG A 18 -6.94 17.06 10.87
CA ARG A 18 -7.92 16.19 10.20
C ARG A 18 -8.52 15.14 11.14
N SER A 19 -9.74 14.76 10.82
CA SER A 19 -10.44 13.59 11.31
C SER A 19 -11.23 12.98 10.14
N ILE A 20 -12.08 12.01 10.40
CA ILE A 20 -12.92 11.36 9.37
C ILE A 20 -14.00 12.30 8.78
N SER A 21 -14.17 13.48 9.33
CA SER A 21 -15.11 14.53 8.88
C SER A 21 -14.75 15.84 9.55
N GLY A 22 -15.44 16.92 9.22
CA GLY A 22 -15.32 18.22 9.85
C GLY A 22 -14.47 19.22 9.04
N SER A 23 -14.35 20.44 9.58
CA SER A 23 -13.82 21.60 8.84
C SER A 23 -12.40 21.40 8.30
N ALA A 24 -11.51 20.79 9.06
CA ALA A 24 -10.12 20.58 8.62
C ALA A 24 -10.03 19.54 7.49
N TYR A 25 -10.89 18.50 7.51
CA TYR A 25 -11.01 17.56 6.40
C TYR A 25 -11.53 18.26 5.15
N ASP A 26 -12.61 19.05 5.27
CA ASP A 26 -13.20 19.81 4.17
C ASP A 26 -12.20 20.78 3.55
N GLN A 27 -11.42 21.48 4.38
CA GLN A 27 -10.35 22.37 3.93
C GLN A 27 -9.25 21.59 3.19
N SER A 28 -8.88 20.40 3.68
CA SER A 28 -7.90 19.55 3.01
C SER A 28 -8.37 19.10 1.63
N LEU A 29 -9.64 18.72 1.49
CA LEU A 29 -10.23 18.39 0.19
C LEU A 29 -10.22 19.60 -0.75
N ALA A 30 -10.59 20.79 -0.27
CA ALA A 30 -10.58 22.01 -1.06
C ALA A 30 -9.18 22.40 -1.56
N ILE A 31 -8.13 22.13 -0.75
CA ILE A 31 -6.75 22.30 -1.16
C ILE A 31 -6.39 21.32 -2.29
N LEU A 32 -6.73 20.04 -2.14
CA LEU A 32 -6.45 19.02 -3.14
C LEU A 32 -7.25 19.24 -4.44
N GLN A 33 -8.46 19.79 -4.37
CA GLN A 33 -9.28 20.11 -5.55
C GLN A 33 -8.60 21.09 -6.52
N ARG A 34 -7.65 21.90 -6.06
CA ARG A 34 -6.87 22.79 -6.94
C ARG A 34 -5.96 22.02 -7.89
N TYR A 35 -5.61 20.79 -7.56
CA TYR A 35 -4.68 19.93 -8.29
C TYR A 35 -5.37 18.78 -9.02
N ILE A 36 -6.37 18.17 -8.39
CA ILE A 36 -7.24 17.14 -8.96
C ILE A 36 -8.68 17.68 -8.87
N PRO A 37 -9.40 17.88 -9.98
CA PRO A 37 -10.73 18.46 -9.99
C PRO A 37 -11.77 17.47 -9.47
N PHE A 38 -11.69 17.15 -8.17
CA PHE A 38 -12.63 16.25 -7.53
C PHE A 38 -14.05 16.79 -7.53
N GLU A 39 -15.00 15.96 -7.92
CA GLU A 39 -16.40 16.09 -7.53
C GLU A 39 -16.54 15.57 -6.10
N ILE A 40 -17.15 16.35 -5.22
CA ILE A 40 -17.30 16.00 -3.81
C ILE A 40 -18.64 15.32 -3.61
N GLU A 41 -18.59 14.06 -3.24
CA GLU A 41 -19.75 13.29 -2.83
C GLU A 41 -19.95 13.44 -1.32
N GLU A 42 -21.17 13.81 -0.92
CA GLU A 42 -21.54 13.96 0.47
C GLU A 42 -22.44 12.81 0.94
N TYR A 43 -22.12 12.30 2.12
CA TYR A 43 -22.88 11.26 2.83
C TYR A 43 -23.33 11.84 4.17
N PRO A 44 -24.60 12.22 4.31
CA PRO A 44 -25.09 12.92 5.50
C PRO A 44 -24.92 12.10 6.77
N CYS A 45 -24.56 12.76 7.88
CA CYS A 45 -24.51 12.14 9.20
C CYS A 45 -25.83 11.41 9.53
N GLY A 46 -25.75 10.25 10.16
CA GLY A 46 -26.90 9.40 10.48
C GLY A 46 -27.42 8.53 9.33
N SER A 47 -26.94 8.74 8.08
CA SER A 47 -27.32 7.88 6.95
C SER A 47 -26.82 6.44 7.14
N LYS A 48 -27.56 5.47 6.63
CA LYS A 48 -27.12 4.08 6.57
C LYS A 48 -26.32 3.83 5.30
N VAL A 49 -25.14 3.22 5.47
CA VAL A 49 -24.26 2.78 4.39
C VAL A 49 -23.86 1.33 4.67
N PHE A 50 -24.50 0.37 4.01
CA PHE A 50 -24.44 -1.05 4.35
C PHE A 50 -24.82 -1.28 5.82
N ASP A 51 -23.97 -1.92 6.62
CA ASP A 51 -24.18 -2.17 8.05
C ASP A 51 -23.80 -0.97 8.94
N TRP A 52 -23.18 0.06 8.38
CA TRP A 52 -22.66 1.20 9.10
C TRP A 52 -23.64 2.37 9.13
N THR A 53 -23.44 3.25 10.10
CA THR A 53 -24.10 4.56 10.15
C THR A 53 -23.04 5.63 10.01
N VAL A 54 -23.24 6.58 9.10
CA VAL A 54 -22.34 7.71 8.92
C VAL A 54 -22.25 8.49 10.24
N PRO A 55 -21.05 8.66 10.82
CA PRO A 55 -20.89 9.33 12.10
C PRO A 55 -21.18 10.82 12.02
N GLN A 56 -21.35 11.48 13.17
CA GLN A 56 -21.43 12.93 13.28
C GLN A 56 -20.17 13.58 12.67
N SER A 57 -20.28 14.80 12.20
CA SER A 57 -19.08 15.59 11.90
C SER A 57 -18.42 16.03 13.21
N TRP A 58 -17.09 16.18 13.17
CA TRP A 58 -16.31 16.55 14.34
C TRP A 58 -15.26 17.60 13.99
N THR A 59 -15.13 18.60 14.83
CA THR A 59 -14.12 19.65 14.70
C THR A 59 -13.47 19.90 16.05
N LEU A 60 -12.13 19.95 16.08
CA LEU A 60 -11.35 20.38 17.23
C LEU A 60 -11.08 21.88 17.12
N ASN A 61 -11.43 22.64 18.16
CA ASN A 61 -10.98 24.01 18.33
C ASN A 61 -9.63 24.03 19.07
N ARG A 62 -9.59 23.46 20.26
CA ARG A 62 -8.36 23.31 21.06
C ARG A 62 -8.59 22.31 22.20
N ALA A 63 -7.52 21.64 22.64
CA ALA A 63 -7.55 20.91 23.89
C ALA A 63 -6.31 21.23 24.71
N THR A 64 -6.48 21.46 26.04
CA THR A 64 -5.41 21.73 26.99
C THR A 64 -5.59 20.93 28.27
N LEU A 65 -4.48 20.51 28.83
CA LEU A 65 -4.36 19.99 30.20
C LEU A 65 -3.51 20.97 30.98
N LYS A 66 -4.01 21.43 32.15
CA LYS A 66 -3.30 22.35 33.04
C LYS A 66 -3.06 21.68 34.40
N ASP A 67 -1.94 21.98 35.03
CA ASP A 67 -1.64 21.58 36.39
C ASP A 67 -2.45 22.39 37.43
N SER A 68 -2.28 22.09 38.71
CA SER A 68 -2.93 22.77 39.84
C SER A 68 -2.57 24.26 39.95
N GLN A 69 -1.46 24.70 39.33
CA GLN A 69 -1.02 26.08 39.27
C GLN A 69 -1.50 26.83 38.03
N GLY A 70 -2.18 26.14 37.12
CA GLY A 70 -2.67 26.70 35.86
C GLY A 70 -1.64 26.70 34.74
N ASN A 71 -0.47 26.06 34.89
CA ASN A 71 0.50 25.92 33.83
C ASN A 71 0.00 24.86 32.81
N ILE A 72 0.20 25.13 31.53
CA ILE A 72 -0.19 24.20 30.45
C ILE A 72 0.80 23.05 30.41
N VAL A 73 0.30 21.83 30.63
CA VAL A 73 1.03 20.56 30.55
C VAL A 73 0.94 19.95 29.13
N LEU A 74 -0.28 19.96 28.54
CA LEU A 74 -0.53 19.52 27.18
C LEU A 74 -1.34 20.57 26.42
N ASP A 75 -1.02 20.76 25.14
CA ASP A 75 -1.73 21.70 24.26
C ASP A 75 -1.73 21.17 22.82
N THR A 76 -2.89 21.08 22.23
CA THR A 76 -3.02 20.67 20.80
C THR A 76 -2.43 21.68 19.82
N ASN A 77 -2.21 22.94 20.24
CA ASN A 77 -1.47 23.93 19.44
C ASN A 77 0.05 23.61 19.39
N VAL A 78 0.58 22.86 20.37
CA VAL A 78 1.97 22.41 20.38
C VAL A 78 2.11 21.09 19.61
N ASN A 79 1.23 20.14 19.87
CA ASN A 79 1.15 18.91 19.10
C ASN A 79 -0.31 18.46 18.96
N PRO A 80 -0.84 18.41 17.74
CA PRO A 80 -2.23 18.06 17.52
C PRO A 80 -2.59 16.63 18.00
N LEU A 81 -1.62 15.72 18.16
CA LEU A 81 -1.88 14.38 18.68
C LEU A 81 -2.20 14.35 20.17
N HIS A 82 -2.04 15.45 20.92
CA HIS A 82 -2.30 15.46 22.35
C HIS A 82 -3.75 15.18 22.74
N VAL A 83 -4.71 15.26 21.83
CA VAL A 83 -6.09 14.86 22.12
C VAL A 83 -6.47 13.58 21.36
N VAL A 84 -7.29 12.74 21.99
CA VAL A 84 -7.90 11.59 21.30
C VAL A 84 -8.71 12.10 20.13
N ASN A 85 -8.41 11.63 18.91
CA ASN A 85 -9.14 12.06 17.72
C ASN A 85 -10.62 11.64 17.83
N PHE A 86 -11.53 12.55 17.54
CA PHE A 86 -12.98 12.39 17.72
C PHE A 86 -13.42 12.39 19.19
N SER A 87 -12.64 12.99 20.10
CA SER A 87 -12.96 13.12 21.53
C SER A 87 -14.30 13.86 21.75
N GLU A 88 -15.04 13.47 22.80
CA GLU A 88 -16.13 14.27 23.33
C GLU A 88 -15.59 15.57 23.93
N PRO A 89 -16.34 16.67 23.91
CA PRO A 89 -15.99 17.87 24.66
C PRO A 89 -16.00 17.60 26.16
N PHE A 90 -15.05 18.19 26.88
CA PHE A 90 -14.99 18.10 28.35
C PHE A 90 -14.29 19.30 28.92
N THR A 91 -14.88 19.92 29.97
CA THR A 91 -14.26 20.99 30.73
C THR A 91 -14.50 20.76 32.22
N GLY A 92 -13.43 20.69 32.98
CA GLY A 92 -13.53 20.50 34.45
C GLY A 92 -12.22 20.11 35.10
N GLU A 93 -12.25 20.15 36.42
CA GLU A 93 -11.18 19.66 37.28
C GLU A 93 -11.34 18.16 37.53
N VAL A 94 -10.25 17.40 37.44
CA VAL A 94 -10.22 15.96 37.70
C VAL A 94 -9.03 15.62 38.59
N SER A 95 -9.17 14.59 39.42
CA SER A 95 -8.03 14.05 40.18
C SER A 95 -7.06 13.33 39.22
N LEU A 96 -5.80 13.17 39.63
CA LEU A 96 -4.83 12.39 38.88
C LEU A 96 -5.32 10.96 38.61
N GLU A 97 -5.96 10.31 39.56
CA GLU A 97 -6.50 8.98 39.42
C GLU A 97 -7.59 8.92 38.32
N GLN A 98 -8.50 9.89 38.29
CA GLN A 98 -9.49 10.02 37.24
C GLN A 98 -8.84 10.31 35.88
N LEU A 99 -7.90 11.25 35.84
CA LEU A 99 -7.18 11.62 34.64
C LEU A 99 -6.46 10.42 34.01
N GLN A 100 -5.83 9.56 34.83
CA GLN A 100 -5.09 8.39 34.36
C GLN A 100 -5.96 7.43 33.49
N GLN A 101 -7.29 7.39 33.71
CA GLN A 101 -8.22 6.58 32.92
C GLN A 101 -8.48 7.16 31.51
N HIS A 102 -8.13 8.43 31.31
CA HIS A 102 -8.30 9.17 30.06
C HIS A 102 -6.97 9.51 29.37
N LEU A 103 -5.85 8.93 29.83
CA LEU A 103 -4.53 9.14 29.27
C LEU A 103 -4.07 7.91 28.47
N TYR A 104 -3.58 8.17 27.27
CA TYR A 104 -3.09 7.15 26.35
C TYR A 104 -1.61 7.40 26.04
N SER A 105 -0.76 6.43 26.34
CA SER A 105 0.69 6.46 26.07
C SER A 105 1.20 5.05 25.82
N ASP A 106 2.31 4.92 25.13
CA ASP A 106 2.94 3.62 24.83
C ASP A 106 4.26 3.48 25.62
N PRO A 107 4.33 2.57 26.60
CA PRO A 107 5.57 2.31 27.33
C PRO A 107 6.68 1.70 26.46
N ASN A 108 6.34 1.05 25.34
CA ASN A 108 7.33 0.48 24.41
C ASN A 108 7.94 1.55 23.50
N ASN A 109 7.26 2.71 23.34
CA ASN A 109 7.77 3.89 22.63
C ASN A 109 7.64 5.14 23.50
N PRO A 110 8.41 5.23 24.61
CA PRO A 110 8.12 6.14 25.73
C PRO A 110 8.25 7.63 25.38
N SER A 111 8.93 7.99 24.29
CA SER A 111 9.10 9.38 23.84
C SER A 111 8.11 9.77 22.73
N ALA A 112 7.29 8.86 22.24
CA ALA A 112 6.30 9.13 21.19
C ALA A 112 4.92 9.39 21.78
N ILE A 113 4.15 10.28 21.16
CA ILE A 113 2.73 10.50 21.43
C ILE A 113 1.96 9.57 20.49
N PRO A 114 1.17 8.60 21.00
CA PRO A 114 0.41 7.69 20.14
C PRO A 114 -0.80 8.40 19.53
N TYR A 115 -1.20 7.97 18.33
CA TYR A 115 -2.46 8.34 17.72
C TYR A 115 -3.57 7.41 18.19
N VAL A 116 -4.57 7.95 18.86
CA VAL A 116 -5.73 7.22 19.37
C VAL A 116 -7.01 7.86 18.87
N THR A 117 -8.00 7.03 18.50
CA THR A 117 -9.28 7.46 17.96
C THR A 117 -10.46 7.01 18.79
N SER A 118 -11.59 7.70 18.69
CA SER A 118 -12.85 7.34 19.35
C SER A 118 -14.07 7.46 18.43
N TYR A 119 -13.91 7.17 17.15
CA TYR A 119 -14.93 7.37 16.11
C TYR A 119 -16.29 6.74 16.43
N TYR A 120 -16.31 5.62 17.13
CA TYR A 120 -17.51 4.84 17.42
C TYR A 120 -17.73 4.61 18.93
N CYS A 121 -16.92 5.28 19.78
CA CYS A 121 -17.01 5.21 21.23
C CYS A 121 -17.07 6.61 21.81
N LYS A 122 -18.06 6.88 22.67
CA LYS A 122 -18.13 8.15 23.39
C LYS A 122 -17.11 8.16 24.52
N ARG A 123 -16.00 8.88 24.31
CA ARG A 123 -14.96 9.11 25.32
C ARG A 123 -14.23 10.42 25.05
N TRP A 124 -13.67 10.98 26.09
CA TRP A 124 -12.68 12.06 26.00
C TRP A 124 -11.33 11.58 26.48
N GLY A 125 -10.26 12.24 26.13
CA GLY A 125 -8.94 11.89 26.63
C GLY A 125 -7.81 12.59 25.92
N PHE A 126 -6.62 12.43 26.51
CA PHE A 126 -5.37 12.93 25.97
C PHE A 126 -4.43 11.80 25.59
N CYS A 127 -3.64 12.06 24.55
CA CYS A 127 -2.49 11.26 24.17
C CYS A 127 -1.21 12.04 24.53
N LEU A 128 -0.24 11.35 25.09
CA LEU A 128 1.02 11.95 25.51
C LEU A 128 2.13 10.91 25.45
N SER A 129 3.39 11.35 25.44
CA SER A 129 4.49 10.42 25.58
C SER A 129 4.42 9.74 26.96
N HIS A 130 4.90 8.50 27.04
CA HIS A 130 4.90 7.79 28.32
C HIS A 130 5.79 8.49 29.34
N ASN A 131 6.88 9.13 28.90
CA ASN A 131 7.72 9.96 29.76
C ASN A 131 6.93 11.11 30.39
N GLN A 132 6.17 11.89 29.59
CA GLN A 132 5.31 12.95 30.10
C GLN A 132 4.25 12.41 31.08
N ARG A 133 3.69 11.22 30.81
CA ARG A 133 2.72 10.60 31.72
C ARG A 133 3.31 10.28 33.08
N LEU A 134 4.57 9.86 33.16
CA LEU A 134 5.26 9.56 34.41
C LEU A 134 5.64 10.81 35.19
N GLU A 135 5.72 11.97 34.55
CA GLU A 135 6.01 13.27 35.18
C GLU A 135 4.78 13.90 35.85
N LEU A 136 3.58 13.39 35.59
CA LEU A 136 2.35 13.90 36.19
C LEU A 136 2.33 13.53 37.69
N CYS A 137 2.39 14.55 38.57
CA CYS A 137 2.48 14.37 40.01
C CYS A 137 1.49 15.22 40.82
N ASP A 138 0.77 16.16 40.21
CA ASP A 138 -0.24 16.97 40.87
C ASP A 138 -1.44 16.14 41.29
N GLN A 139 -2.10 16.51 42.37
CA GLN A 139 -3.30 15.82 42.83
C GLN A 139 -4.51 16.09 41.91
N HIS A 140 -4.56 17.28 41.32
CA HIS A 140 -5.65 17.74 40.48
C HIS A 140 -5.12 18.41 39.22
N TYR A 141 -5.87 18.25 38.14
CA TYR A 141 -5.61 18.83 36.82
C TYR A 141 -6.89 19.46 36.26
N PHE A 142 -6.75 20.57 35.53
CA PHE A 142 -7.84 21.18 34.81
C PHE A 142 -7.80 20.75 33.33
N VAL A 143 -8.86 20.10 32.89
CA VAL A 143 -9.05 19.63 31.53
C VAL A 143 -9.95 20.61 30.77
N GLU A 144 -9.55 20.97 29.56
CA GLU A 144 -10.35 21.74 28.63
C GLU A 144 -10.21 21.12 27.24
N ILE A 145 -11.24 20.42 26.77
CA ILE A 145 -11.34 19.83 25.44
C ILE A 145 -12.50 20.52 24.72
N ASP A 146 -12.17 21.47 23.87
CA ASP A 146 -13.14 22.23 23.07
C ASP A 146 -13.26 21.58 21.69
N THR A 147 -14.27 20.73 21.55
CA THR A 147 -14.64 20.05 20.31
C THR A 147 -16.11 20.27 20.00
N VAL A 148 -16.44 20.27 18.72
CA VAL A 148 -17.82 20.40 18.24
C VAL A 148 -18.20 19.16 17.45
N LYS A 149 -19.30 18.51 17.84
CA LYS A 149 -19.97 17.44 17.10
C LYS A 149 -21.28 17.94 16.51
N SER A 150 -21.58 17.57 15.27
CA SER A 150 -22.80 17.99 14.59
C SER A 150 -23.41 16.86 13.76
N ASP A 151 -24.73 16.73 13.88
CA ASP A 151 -25.54 15.84 13.02
C ASP A 151 -25.84 16.47 11.66
N GLN A 152 -25.55 17.76 11.48
CA GLN A 152 -25.80 18.49 10.23
C GLN A 152 -24.62 18.38 9.23
N GLY A 153 -23.60 17.61 9.56
CA GLY A 153 -22.43 17.41 8.70
C GLY A 153 -22.60 16.22 7.75
N SER A 154 -21.51 15.91 7.08
CA SER A 154 -21.40 14.75 6.18
C SER A 154 -19.99 14.16 6.22
N VAL A 155 -19.86 12.88 5.88
CA VAL A 155 -18.60 12.31 5.39
C VAL A 155 -18.50 12.66 3.90
N LYS A 156 -17.34 13.15 3.47
CA LYS A 156 -17.11 13.57 2.09
C LYS A 156 -16.08 12.68 1.41
N VAL A 157 -16.32 12.38 0.14
CA VAL A 157 -15.42 11.62 -0.72
C VAL A 157 -15.18 12.45 -1.99
N GLY A 158 -13.92 12.66 -2.33
CA GLY A 158 -13.55 13.29 -3.60
C GLY A 158 -13.37 12.24 -4.69
N VAL A 159 -14.04 12.40 -5.82
CA VAL A 159 -13.97 11.50 -6.99
C VAL A 159 -13.64 12.33 -8.22
N CYS A 160 -12.68 11.85 -9.02
CA CYS A 160 -12.31 12.48 -10.29
C CYS A 160 -11.99 11.42 -11.33
N GLU A 161 -12.42 11.61 -12.57
CA GLU A 161 -12.08 10.73 -13.68
C GLU A 161 -11.21 11.44 -14.74
N LEU A 162 -10.25 10.69 -15.25
CA LEU A 162 -9.53 10.98 -16.49
C LEU A 162 -10.02 9.98 -17.54
N PRO A 163 -10.86 10.39 -18.49
CA PRO A 163 -11.40 9.49 -19.49
C PRO A 163 -10.30 8.84 -20.36
N GLY A 164 -10.46 7.56 -20.65
CA GLY A 164 -9.66 6.80 -21.59
C GLY A 164 -10.46 6.42 -22.86
N GLN A 165 -9.90 5.53 -23.65
CA GLN A 165 -10.56 4.99 -24.84
C GLN A 165 -11.65 3.96 -24.49
N SER A 166 -11.56 3.35 -23.32
CA SER A 166 -12.50 2.38 -22.76
C SER A 166 -13.17 2.95 -21.50
N ASP A 167 -14.41 2.52 -21.24
CA ASP A 167 -15.12 2.78 -19.99
C ASP A 167 -14.70 1.85 -18.83
N ARG A 168 -13.75 0.95 -19.10
CA ARG A 168 -13.10 0.14 -18.05
C ARG A 168 -12.29 1.04 -17.12
N ILE A 169 -12.48 0.87 -15.83
CA ILE A 169 -11.94 1.75 -14.80
C ILE A 169 -10.66 1.18 -14.19
N VAL A 170 -9.64 2.01 -14.10
CA VAL A 170 -8.49 1.81 -13.21
C VAL A 170 -8.61 2.81 -12.06
N GLN A 171 -8.83 2.30 -10.84
CA GLN A 171 -9.01 3.17 -9.68
C GLN A 171 -7.71 3.37 -8.90
N LEU A 172 -7.38 4.62 -8.62
CA LEU A 172 -6.28 5.02 -7.75
C LEU A 172 -6.87 5.76 -6.55
N SER A 173 -6.66 5.25 -5.35
CA SER A 173 -7.26 5.83 -4.15
C SER A 173 -6.24 6.02 -3.03
N SER A 174 -6.56 6.93 -2.13
CA SER A 174 -5.86 7.13 -0.87
C SER A 174 -6.80 7.71 0.16
N TYR A 175 -6.41 7.66 1.42
CA TYR A 175 -7.19 8.26 2.50
C TYR A 175 -6.60 9.58 2.99
N LEU A 176 -7.42 10.35 3.72
CA LEU A 176 -7.07 11.67 4.23
C LEU A 176 -7.91 11.94 5.49
N CYS A 177 -7.44 11.49 6.67
CA CYS A 177 -8.21 11.66 7.91
C CYS A 177 -7.36 11.71 9.20
N HIS A 178 -6.04 11.52 9.11
CA HIS A 178 -5.17 11.56 10.28
C HIS A 178 -4.49 12.93 10.42
N PRO A 179 -4.39 13.49 11.63
CA PRO A 179 -3.64 14.71 11.86
C PRO A 179 -2.14 14.44 11.96
N ASN A 180 -1.33 15.36 11.50
CA ASN A 180 0.11 15.45 11.78
C ASN A 180 0.96 14.21 11.49
N MET A 181 0.50 13.32 10.60
CA MET A 181 1.28 12.17 10.14
C MET A 181 1.72 12.40 8.71
N MET A 182 3.02 12.20 8.44
CA MET A 182 3.59 12.58 7.16
C MET A 182 3.65 11.37 6.21
N ASN A 183 4.29 10.28 6.63
CA ASN A 183 4.41 9.10 5.78
C ASN A 183 3.10 8.31 5.69
N ASN A 184 2.43 8.08 6.82
CA ASN A 184 1.18 7.33 6.83
C ASN A 184 0.06 8.06 6.09
N GLU A 185 -0.10 9.37 6.35
CA GLU A 185 -1.29 10.11 5.92
C GLU A 185 -1.07 10.92 4.65
N LEU A 186 -0.07 11.81 4.63
CA LEU A 186 0.07 12.77 3.53
C LEU A 186 0.74 12.16 2.29
N SER A 187 1.50 11.09 2.44
CA SER A 187 2.24 10.51 1.32
C SER A 187 1.32 10.04 0.19
N GLY A 188 0.24 9.35 0.53
CA GLY A 188 -0.72 8.83 -0.45
C GLY A 188 -1.42 9.94 -1.26
N PRO A 189 -2.07 10.94 -0.62
CA PRO A 189 -2.69 12.08 -1.31
C PRO A 189 -1.72 12.86 -2.20
N LEU A 190 -0.50 13.14 -1.71
CA LEU A 190 0.53 13.82 -2.52
C LEU A 190 0.95 12.96 -3.72
N GLY A 191 1.10 11.65 -3.53
CA GLY A 191 1.35 10.69 -4.61
C GLY A 191 0.23 10.65 -5.64
N LEU A 192 -1.05 10.71 -5.20
CA LEU A 192 -2.20 10.79 -6.10
C LEU A 192 -2.16 12.07 -6.96
N VAL A 193 -1.84 13.22 -6.36
CA VAL A 193 -1.72 14.49 -7.09
C VAL A 193 -0.64 14.35 -8.18
N TYR A 194 0.50 13.78 -7.85
CA TYR A 194 1.59 13.60 -8.80
C TYR A 194 1.21 12.62 -9.93
N LEU A 195 0.61 11.48 -9.58
CA LEU A 195 0.11 10.49 -10.54
C LEU A 195 -0.97 11.07 -11.46
N TYR A 196 -1.88 11.90 -10.91
CA TYR A 196 -2.88 12.57 -11.72
C TYR A 196 -2.25 13.41 -12.82
N GLN A 197 -1.20 14.19 -12.51
CA GLN A 197 -0.53 15.02 -13.51
C GLN A 197 0.17 14.16 -14.58
N LEU A 198 0.85 13.09 -14.18
CA LEU A 198 1.49 12.16 -15.11
C LEU A 198 0.47 11.48 -16.04
N LEU A 199 -0.62 10.96 -15.46
CA LEU A 199 -1.66 10.28 -16.24
C LEU A 199 -2.46 11.26 -17.11
N LYS A 200 -2.69 12.49 -16.64
CA LYS A 200 -3.31 13.55 -17.45
C LYS A 200 -2.47 13.89 -18.68
N ALA A 201 -1.16 13.91 -18.54
CA ALA A 201 -0.24 14.16 -19.66
C ALA A 201 -0.10 12.95 -20.60
N MET A 202 -0.44 11.73 -20.17
CA MET A 202 -0.32 10.51 -20.98
C MET A 202 -1.34 10.53 -22.11
N PRO A 203 -0.91 10.48 -23.40
CA PRO A 203 -1.82 10.41 -24.54
C PRO A 203 -2.43 9.00 -24.67
N ASN A 204 -3.59 8.91 -25.29
CA ASN A 204 -4.18 7.65 -25.72
C ASN A 204 -4.32 6.58 -24.60
N ARG A 205 -4.74 7.00 -23.39
CA ARG A 205 -5.03 6.08 -22.30
C ARG A 205 -6.07 5.04 -22.74
N LYS A 206 -5.77 3.77 -22.55
CA LYS A 206 -6.70 2.65 -22.79
C LYS A 206 -7.85 2.69 -21.80
N TYR A 207 -7.54 2.88 -20.51
CA TYR A 207 -8.49 2.85 -19.41
C TYR A 207 -8.91 4.24 -18.97
N THR A 208 -10.11 4.35 -18.41
CA THR A 208 -10.54 5.52 -17.63
C THR A 208 -9.92 5.42 -16.22
N TYR A 209 -9.15 6.43 -15.80
CA TYR A 209 -8.53 6.48 -14.48
C TYR A 209 -9.43 7.23 -13.52
N ARG A 210 -9.88 6.54 -12.47
CA ARG A 210 -10.68 7.14 -11.40
C ARG A 210 -9.82 7.36 -10.17
N PHE A 211 -9.74 8.61 -9.73
CA PHE A 211 -9.05 9.04 -8.51
C PHE A 211 -10.06 9.19 -7.39
N VAL A 212 -9.79 8.58 -6.24
CA VAL A 212 -10.66 8.64 -5.06
C VAL A 212 -9.85 9.07 -3.85
N ILE A 213 -10.35 10.05 -3.10
CA ILE A 213 -9.82 10.46 -1.81
C ILE A 213 -10.93 10.46 -0.77
N ASN A 214 -10.72 9.80 0.35
CA ASN A 214 -11.76 9.57 1.36
C ASN A 214 -11.17 9.50 2.77
N PRO A 215 -11.97 9.63 3.84
CA PRO A 215 -11.55 9.20 5.17
C PRO A 215 -11.39 7.68 5.20
N GLU A 216 -10.32 7.18 5.80
CA GLU A 216 -10.05 5.74 5.88
C GLU A 216 -11.24 4.96 6.44
N THR A 217 -11.52 3.79 5.89
CA THR A 217 -12.59 2.86 6.27
C THR A 217 -13.99 3.42 6.01
N ILE A 218 -14.47 4.39 6.77
CA ILE A 218 -15.85 4.89 6.64
C ILE A 218 -16.08 5.57 5.29
N GLY A 219 -15.07 6.28 4.77
CA GLY A 219 -15.19 6.95 3.47
C GLY A 219 -15.25 5.94 2.32
N SER A 220 -14.40 4.91 2.33
CA SER A 220 -14.48 3.84 1.32
C SER A 220 -15.79 3.05 1.40
N ILE A 221 -16.33 2.82 2.61
CA ILE A 221 -17.66 2.20 2.80
C ILE A 221 -18.77 3.09 2.23
N CYS A 222 -18.71 4.40 2.51
CA CYS A 222 -19.62 5.38 1.93
C CYS A 222 -19.58 5.36 0.40
N TYR A 223 -18.38 5.48 -0.18
CA TYR A 223 -18.16 5.43 -1.62
C TYR A 223 -18.71 4.15 -2.24
N LEU A 224 -18.38 2.99 -1.66
CA LEU A 224 -18.86 1.68 -2.12
C LEU A 224 -20.38 1.55 -2.03
N SER A 225 -21.05 2.23 -1.10
CA SER A 225 -22.52 2.18 -1.00
C SER A 225 -23.22 2.74 -2.24
N ARG A 226 -22.56 3.61 -3.00
CA ARG A 226 -23.08 4.17 -4.26
C ARG A 226 -22.48 3.51 -5.51
N HIS A 227 -21.21 3.12 -5.45
CA HIS A 227 -20.45 2.74 -6.64
C HIS A 227 -20.16 1.24 -6.78
N ALA A 228 -20.50 0.42 -5.75
CA ALA A 228 -20.12 -1.00 -5.75
C ALA A 228 -20.61 -1.77 -6.99
N GLN A 229 -21.83 -1.47 -7.47
CA GLN A 229 -22.40 -2.14 -8.64
C GLN A 229 -21.63 -1.77 -9.92
N GLU A 230 -21.39 -0.48 -10.13
CA GLU A 230 -20.60 -0.01 -11.27
C GLU A 230 -19.18 -0.57 -11.25
N LEU A 231 -18.53 -0.60 -10.07
CA LEU A 231 -17.19 -1.14 -9.93
C LEU A 231 -17.15 -2.65 -10.22
N LYS A 232 -18.16 -3.41 -9.85
CA LYS A 232 -18.25 -4.84 -10.24
C LYS A 232 -18.30 -5.03 -11.75
N GLU A 233 -18.92 -4.11 -12.45
CA GLU A 233 -19.10 -4.19 -13.91
C GLU A 233 -17.88 -3.65 -14.65
N LYS A 234 -17.29 -2.54 -14.20
CA LYS A 234 -16.32 -1.76 -14.96
C LYS A 234 -14.90 -1.77 -14.40
N LEU A 235 -14.71 -2.09 -13.11
CA LEU A 235 -13.38 -2.02 -12.53
C LEU A 235 -12.48 -3.11 -13.13
N GLU A 236 -11.42 -2.68 -13.80
CA GLU A 236 -10.39 -3.57 -14.30
C GLU A 236 -9.43 -3.96 -13.18
N TYR A 237 -8.94 -2.95 -12.47
CA TYR A 237 -8.14 -3.08 -11.25
C TYR A 237 -8.01 -1.72 -10.54
N GLY A 238 -7.47 -1.75 -9.33
CA GLY A 238 -7.16 -0.52 -8.62
C GLY A 238 -6.02 -0.66 -7.64
N LEU A 239 -5.53 0.49 -7.18
CA LEU A 239 -4.47 0.61 -6.19
C LEU A 239 -4.89 1.56 -5.07
N VAL A 240 -4.69 1.14 -3.82
CA VAL A 240 -4.74 2.01 -2.64
C VAL A 240 -3.31 2.41 -2.28
N LEU A 241 -3.04 3.70 -2.28
CA LEU A 241 -1.72 4.27 -1.99
C LEU A 241 -1.65 4.70 -0.52
N THR A 242 -0.63 4.24 0.19
CA THR A 242 -0.35 4.66 1.57
C THR A 242 1.12 4.41 1.91
N CYS A 243 1.69 5.16 2.85
CA CYS A 243 3.05 4.97 3.35
C CYS A 243 4.10 4.91 2.23
N ILE A 244 4.04 5.83 1.28
CA ILE A 244 4.92 5.85 0.09
C ILE A 244 6.05 6.90 0.17
N ALA A 245 6.23 7.58 1.31
CA ALA A 245 7.20 8.66 1.47
C ALA A 245 8.45 8.29 2.26
N ALA A 246 8.46 7.19 3.02
CA ALA A 246 9.63 6.87 3.83
C ALA A 246 10.79 6.37 2.96
N PRO A 247 12.03 6.82 3.20
CA PRO A 247 13.21 6.27 2.56
C PRO A 247 13.38 4.81 2.96
N TYR A 248 13.75 3.97 2.00
CA TYR A 248 13.79 2.51 2.19
C TYR A 248 14.84 2.02 3.21
N ASN A 249 15.84 2.81 3.49
CA ASN A 249 16.84 2.45 4.50
C ASN A 249 17.48 3.72 5.08
N THR A 250 17.02 4.13 6.23
CA THR A 250 17.60 5.27 6.95
C THR A 250 19.04 5.01 7.43
N ALA A 251 19.53 3.78 7.33
CA ALA A 251 20.85 3.39 7.83
C ALA A 251 21.98 3.46 6.79
N THR A 252 21.71 3.59 5.49
CA THR A 252 22.75 3.39 4.46
C THR A 252 22.83 4.43 3.33
N GLN A 253 22.01 5.48 3.30
CA GLN A 253 22.07 6.46 2.20
C GLN A 253 22.39 7.88 2.66
N ASN A 254 23.42 8.45 2.04
CA ASN A 254 23.77 9.85 2.11
C ASN A 254 22.72 10.67 1.31
N LEU A 255 21.64 11.07 1.98
CA LEU A 255 20.50 11.79 1.39
C LEU A 255 20.85 13.21 0.90
N ASP A 256 21.98 13.77 1.35
CA ASP A 256 22.40 15.13 0.99
C ASP A 256 22.76 15.31 -0.51
N ALA A 257 23.05 14.21 -1.22
CA ALA A 257 23.36 14.24 -2.64
C ALA A 257 22.11 14.34 -3.54
N ILE A 258 20.96 13.89 -3.05
CA ILE A 258 19.70 13.83 -3.81
C ILE A 258 18.92 15.14 -3.66
N ALA A 259 18.90 15.72 -2.48
CA ALA A 259 18.12 16.93 -2.15
C ALA A 259 18.50 18.19 -2.95
N ASN A 260 19.71 18.26 -3.48
CA ASN A 260 20.22 19.45 -4.16
C ASN A 260 19.95 19.52 -5.67
N ASN A 261 19.31 18.52 -6.28
CA ASN A 261 19.14 18.43 -7.74
C ASN A 261 17.69 18.51 -8.25
N ILE A 262 16.71 18.77 -7.39
CA ILE A 262 15.30 18.79 -7.81
C ILE A 262 15.00 20.12 -8.51
N LYS A 263 14.80 20.06 -9.83
CA LYS A 263 14.21 21.16 -10.59
C LYS A 263 12.69 20.98 -10.69
N PRO A 264 11.88 22.05 -10.58
CA PRO A 264 10.44 21.95 -10.76
C PRO A 264 10.13 21.38 -12.16
N VAL A 265 9.24 20.39 -12.19
CA VAL A 265 8.82 19.71 -13.42
C VAL A 265 7.95 20.65 -14.25
N ASN A 266 8.37 20.92 -15.48
CA ASN A 266 7.57 21.70 -16.42
C ASN A 266 6.53 20.83 -17.12
N LEU A 267 5.28 20.86 -16.64
CA LEU A 267 4.18 20.06 -17.15
C LEU A 267 3.64 20.47 -18.54
N ASN A 268 4.21 21.52 -19.17
CA ASN A 268 3.82 21.93 -20.52
C ASN A 268 4.66 21.29 -21.63
N SER A 269 5.63 20.47 -21.28
CA SER A 269 6.37 19.73 -22.29
C SER A 269 5.52 18.57 -22.84
N PRO A 270 5.73 18.12 -24.09
CA PRO A 270 5.15 16.90 -24.60
C PRO A 270 5.38 15.73 -23.63
N TYR A 271 4.45 14.80 -23.57
CA TYR A 271 4.48 13.67 -22.62
C TYR A 271 5.86 12.98 -22.54
N PHE A 272 6.50 12.75 -23.70
CA PHE A 272 7.82 12.12 -23.74
C PHE A 272 8.94 13.02 -23.24
N GLU A 273 8.88 14.33 -23.49
CA GLU A 273 9.83 15.28 -22.92
C GLU A 273 9.63 15.41 -21.41
N LEU A 274 8.41 15.30 -20.92
CA LEU A 274 8.12 15.29 -19.50
C LEU A 274 8.71 14.04 -18.81
N VAL A 275 8.43 12.85 -19.33
CA VAL A 275 8.96 11.58 -18.78
C VAL A 275 10.48 11.53 -18.92
N ASP A 276 11.03 11.93 -20.06
CA ASP A 276 12.47 11.96 -20.31
C ASP A 276 13.18 13.04 -19.48
N SER A 277 12.57 14.21 -19.27
CA SER A 277 13.11 15.25 -18.41
C SER A 277 13.08 14.83 -16.93
N ILE A 278 12.04 14.15 -16.49
CA ILE A 278 11.94 13.62 -15.13
C ILE A 278 12.98 12.52 -14.94
N THR A 279 13.06 11.55 -15.84
CA THR A 279 14.04 10.46 -15.76
C THR A 279 15.48 10.94 -15.88
N LYS A 280 15.78 11.91 -16.74
CA LYS A 280 17.12 12.50 -16.88
C LYS A 280 17.50 13.43 -15.73
N SER A 281 16.55 14.16 -15.14
CA SER A 281 16.86 15.11 -14.06
C SER A 281 17.17 14.40 -12.74
N TYR A 282 16.77 13.15 -12.58
CA TYR A 282 16.92 12.41 -11.33
C TYR A 282 18.03 11.36 -11.37
N ASP A 283 18.72 11.16 -12.49
CA ASP A 283 19.70 10.06 -12.67
C ASP A 283 19.11 8.70 -12.18
N PHE A 284 17.79 8.51 -12.41
CA PHE A 284 17.01 7.42 -11.88
C PHE A 284 17.38 6.10 -12.54
N ASN A 285 17.97 5.24 -11.77
CA ASN A 285 17.95 3.83 -12.08
C ASN A 285 16.59 3.29 -11.61
N PHE A 286 15.59 3.30 -12.50
CA PHE A 286 14.23 2.79 -12.27
C PHE A 286 14.20 1.41 -11.61
N LEU A 287 15.33 0.74 -11.66
CA LEU A 287 15.57 -0.59 -11.15
C LEU A 287 15.81 -0.64 -9.64
N GLU A 288 15.88 0.46 -8.92
CA GLU A 288 16.23 0.49 -7.49
C GLU A 288 15.08 0.87 -6.55
N LEU A 289 13.85 1.07 -7.09
CA LEU A 289 12.70 1.48 -6.30
C LEU A 289 12.01 0.30 -5.61
N PRO A 290 12.12 0.15 -4.30
CA PRO A 290 11.42 -0.91 -3.60
C PRO A 290 9.96 -0.52 -3.38
N LEU A 291 9.08 -0.98 -4.24
CA LEU A 291 7.65 -0.93 -4.04
C LEU A 291 7.15 -2.27 -3.51
N SER A 292 6.24 -2.23 -2.56
CA SER A 292 5.57 -3.39 -2.01
C SER A 292 4.09 -3.34 -2.36
N PHE A 293 3.62 -4.34 -3.11
CA PHE A 293 2.22 -4.49 -3.44
C PHE A 293 1.60 -5.59 -2.59
N LYS A 294 0.48 -5.30 -1.96
CA LYS A 294 -0.37 -6.29 -1.30
C LYS A 294 -1.42 -6.75 -2.29
N LEU A 295 -1.40 -8.04 -2.60
CA LEU A 295 -2.29 -8.67 -3.57
C LEU A 295 -3.76 -8.57 -3.11
N THR A 296 -4.67 -8.85 -4.04
CA THR A 296 -6.11 -8.84 -3.77
C THR A 296 -6.53 -10.04 -2.90
N ARG A 297 -7.73 -9.95 -2.31
CA ARG A 297 -8.31 -11.07 -1.57
C ARG A 297 -8.49 -12.31 -2.45
N GLN A 298 -8.74 -12.13 -3.74
CA GLN A 298 -8.92 -13.26 -4.65
C GLN A 298 -7.65 -14.11 -4.76
N SER A 299 -6.46 -13.50 -4.72
CA SER A 299 -5.20 -14.24 -4.72
C SER A 299 -5.10 -15.20 -3.53
N MET A 300 -5.55 -14.78 -2.35
CA MET A 300 -5.62 -15.62 -1.16
C MET A 300 -6.57 -16.80 -1.36
N LEU A 301 -7.75 -16.57 -1.96
CA LEU A 301 -8.73 -17.62 -2.25
C LEU A 301 -8.20 -18.60 -3.31
N ASP A 302 -7.53 -18.09 -4.34
CA ASP A 302 -6.94 -18.90 -5.40
C ASP A 302 -5.82 -19.80 -4.87
N GLU A 303 -4.95 -19.27 -4.01
CA GLU A 303 -3.90 -20.07 -3.33
C GLU A 303 -4.51 -21.17 -2.46
N PHE A 304 -5.56 -20.84 -1.73
CA PHE A 304 -6.28 -21.78 -0.88
C PHE A 304 -6.89 -22.93 -1.71
N SER A 305 -7.62 -22.61 -2.78
CA SER A 305 -8.20 -23.63 -3.69
C SER A 305 -7.12 -24.53 -4.30
N ALA A 306 -6.03 -23.97 -4.80
CA ALA A 306 -4.94 -24.73 -5.37
C ALA A 306 -4.23 -25.65 -4.37
N TYR A 307 -4.20 -25.28 -3.10
CA TYR A 307 -3.68 -26.14 -2.03
C TYR A 307 -4.58 -27.35 -1.81
N PHE A 308 -5.90 -27.18 -1.78
CA PHE A 308 -6.87 -28.26 -1.60
C PHE A 308 -6.90 -29.21 -2.79
N ASP A 309 -6.96 -28.69 -4.02
CA ASP A 309 -6.97 -29.51 -5.24
C ASP A 309 -5.75 -30.45 -5.32
N LYS A 310 -4.57 -29.96 -4.92
CA LYS A 310 -3.34 -30.76 -4.89
C LYS A 310 -3.37 -31.82 -3.79
N SER A 311 -4.03 -31.58 -2.68
CA SER A 311 -4.11 -32.51 -1.57
C SER A 311 -5.10 -33.63 -1.86
N GLU A 312 -6.24 -33.37 -2.51
CA GLU A 312 -7.17 -34.42 -2.94
C GLU A 312 -6.52 -35.38 -3.94
N SER A 313 -5.74 -34.87 -4.91
CA SER A 313 -5.01 -35.71 -5.86
C SER A 313 -3.88 -36.56 -5.23
N ASN A 314 -3.36 -36.17 -4.07
CA ASN A 314 -2.32 -36.91 -3.34
C ASN A 314 -2.87 -37.83 -2.26
N LEU A 315 -4.12 -37.65 -1.82
CA LEU A 315 -4.76 -38.48 -0.78
C LEU A 315 -5.16 -39.86 -1.28
N GLU A 316 -5.39 -40.06 -2.57
CA GLU A 316 -5.55 -41.40 -3.15
C GLU A 316 -4.27 -42.25 -3.11
N SER A 317 -3.09 -41.62 -2.87
CA SER A 317 -1.79 -42.29 -2.88
C SER A 317 -1.02 -42.30 -1.54
N CYS A 318 -1.50 -41.64 -0.49
CA CYS A 318 -0.78 -41.52 0.79
C CYS A 318 -1.64 -41.96 1.99
N ASN A 319 -1.47 -43.22 2.39
CA ASN A 319 -1.97 -43.71 3.67
C ASN A 319 -1.11 -43.32 4.89
N ASP A 320 -0.15 -42.40 4.72
CA ASP A 320 0.77 -42.03 5.80
C ASP A 320 0.99 -40.53 5.87
N LEU A 321 0.19 -39.84 6.69
CA LEU A 321 0.33 -38.41 7.00
C LEU A 321 1.64 -38.07 7.71
N SER A 322 2.34 -39.08 8.30
CA SER A 322 3.64 -38.86 8.97
C SER A 322 4.77 -38.58 7.99
N ALA A 323 4.67 -39.10 6.76
CA ALA A 323 5.68 -38.91 5.71
C ALA A 323 5.65 -37.51 5.08
N CYS A 324 4.51 -36.81 5.11
CA CYS A 324 4.43 -35.42 4.65
C CYS A 324 5.04 -34.43 5.65
N ALA A 325 4.87 -34.66 6.95
CA ALA A 325 5.42 -33.81 8.00
C ALA A 325 6.96 -33.93 8.12
N SER A 326 7.54 -35.07 7.77
CA SER A 326 9.00 -35.30 7.84
C SER A 326 9.79 -34.72 6.66
N LYS A 327 9.14 -34.39 5.54
CA LYS A 327 9.76 -33.71 4.39
C LYS A 327 9.85 -32.19 4.52
N LEU A 328 9.19 -31.62 5.51
CA LEU A 328 9.32 -30.23 5.89
C LEU A 328 10.30 -30.19 7.08
N GLU A 329 11.46 -29.57 6.90
CA GLU A 329 12.43 -29.34 7.99
C GLU A 329 11.86 -28.33 9.01
N ILE A 330 10.91 -28.79 9.85
CA ILE A 330 10.15 -27.97 10.81
C ILE A 330 10.81 -27.91 12.19
N LYS A 331 12.09 -28.23 12.30
CA LYS A 331 12.74 -28.43 13.62
C LYS A 331 12.95 -27.18 14.49
N SER A 332 12.93 -25.97 13.94
CA SER A 332 13.30 -24.78 14.73
C SER A 332 12.17 -23.82 15.08
N VAL A 333 10.96 -24.06 14.60
CA VAL A 333 9.87 -23.08 14.64
C VAL A 333 8.81 -23.41 15.68
N CYS A 334 8.72 -24.65 16.08
CA CYS A 334 7.74 -25.10 17.08
C CYS A 334 7.96 -24.49 18.48
N GLU A 335 9.17 -24.06 18.83
CA GLU A 335 9.44 -23.47 20.16
C GLU A 335 8.74 -22.13 20.41
N HIS A 336 8.38 -21.38 19.38
CA HIS A 336 7.72 -20.07 19.51
C HIS A 336 6.19 -20.10 19.31
N ALA A 337 5.65 -21.04 18.56
CA ALA A 337 4.22 -21.16 18.30
C ALA A 337 3.42 -21.71 19.50
N GLY A 338 4.04 -22.55 20.32
CA GLY A 338 3.35 -23.19 21.46
C GLY A 338 2.84 -22.24 22.54
N LYS A 339 3.38 -21.03 22.64
CA LYS A 339 2.97 -20.06 23.67
C LYS A 339 1.68 -19.28 23.39
N SER A 340 1.24 -19.22 22.13
CA SER A 340 0.04 -18.45 21.74
C SER A 340 -1.22 -19.29 21.47
N VAL A 341 -1.07 -20.58 21.22
CA VAL A 341 -2.20 -21.48 20.87
C VAL A 341 -2.96 -22.02 22.09
N GLY A 342 -2.39 -21.90 23.29
CA GLY A 342 -2.94 -22.50 24.52
C GLY A 342 -4.20 -21.84 25.13
N LYS A 343 -4.82 -20.83 24.50
CA LYS A 343 -5.97 -20.08 25.08
C LYS A 343 -7.34 -20.31 24.43
N CYS A 344 -7.47 -21.18 23.43
CA CYS A 344 -8.75 -21.43 22.75
C CYS A 344 -9.24 -22.87 22.86
N THR A 345 -9.04 -23.54 23.99
CA THR A 345 -9.68 -24.85 24.21
C THR A 345 -10.82 -24.75 25.23
N GLY A 346 -12.05 -24.72 24.73
CA GLY A 346 -13.20 -25.06 25.52
C GLY A 346 -13.26 -26.59 25.72
N LYS A 347 -13.24 -27.01 27.00
CA LYS A 347 -13.70 -28.27 27.58
C LYS A 347 -13.41 -29.58 26.81
N HIS A 348 -12.47 -30.28 27.30
CA HIS A 348 -12.14 -31.69 27.40
C HIS A 348 -10.66 -31.95 27.09
N ALA A 349 -9.83 -31.80 28.09
CA ALA A 349 -8.54 -32.46 28.16
C ALA A 349 -8.20 -32.59 29.66
N ASP A 350 -8.58 -33.70 30.24
CA ASP A 350 -8.14 -34.10 31.57
C ASP A 350 -6.71 -34.64 31.54
N GLU A 351 -5.95 -34.13 32.50
CA GLU A 351 -4.82 -34.72 33.21
C GLU A 351 -3.82 -35.60 32.44
N HIS A 352 -2.63 -35.14 32.43
CA HIS A 352 -1.29 -35.70 32.30
C HIS A 352 -0.47 -35.07 31.17
N ALA A 353 0.24 -34.04 31.51
CA ALA A 353 1.39 -33.61 30.73
C ALA A 353 2.50 -33.09 31.66
N THR A 354 3.32 -34.00 32.11
CA THR A 354 4.69 -33.74 32.50
C THR A 354 5.52 -34.49 31.47
N GLU A 355 6.28 -33.72 30.71
CA GLU A 355 7.55 -34.01 30.08
C GLU A 355 7.66 -33.31 28.71
N HIS A 356 8.75 -32.60 28.57
CA HIS A 356 9.15 -31.86 27.38
C HIS A 356 9.57 -32.82 26.25
N ASP A 357 8.69 -33.07 25.31
CA ASP A 357 9.08 -33.59 24.01
C ASP A 357 8.17 -33.02 22.90
N GLY A 358 8.74 -32.74 21.74
CA GLY A 358 8.12 -32.02 20.64
C GLY A 358 6.90 -32.68 19.96
N GLU A 359 6.27 -33.66 20.61
CA GLU A 359 5.03 -34.32 20.13
C GLU A 359 3.78 -33.46 20.38
N GLY A 360 3.75 -32.65 21.45
CA GLY A 360 2.57 -31.82 21.78
C GLY A 360 2.34 -30.72 20.75
N GLU A 361 3.39 -30.18 20.19
CA GLU A 361 3.35 -29.09 19.19
C GLU A 361 2.94 -29.59 17.80
N ARG A 362 3.39 -30.81 17.43
CA ARG A 362 2.92 -31.50 16.21
C ARG A 362 1.43 -31.80 16.25
N LYS A 363 0.89 -32.15 17.43
CA LYS A 363 -0.54 -32.37 17.62
C LYS A 363 -1.36 -31.09 17.46
N GLY A 364 -0.84 -29.94 17.90
CA GLY A 364 -1.49 -28.64 17.72
C GLY A 364 -1.63 -28.21 16.26
N LEU A 365 -0.57 -28.35 15.49
CA LEU A 365 -0.57 -28.00 14.06
C LEU A 365 -1.46 -28.96 13.24
N ASN A 366 -1.38 -30.25 13.53
CA ASN A 366 -2.24 -31.27 12.91
C ASN A 366 -3.72 -31.06 13.25
N TYR A 367 -4.04 -30.55 14.44
CA TYR A 367 -5.40 -30.22 14.83
C TYR A 367 -5.95 -29.00 14.05
N VAL A 368 -5.15 -27.97 13.86
CA VAL A 368 -5.54 -26.79 13.07
C VAL A 368 -5.70 -27.17 11.60
N CYS A 369 -4.77 -27.93 11.06
CA CYS A 369 -4.87 -28.42 9.67
C CYS A 369 -6.04 -29.38 9.46
N SER A 370 -6.32 -30.28 10.41
CA SER A 370 -7.49 -31.19 10.33
C SER A 370 -8.83 -30.45 10.43
N GLY A 371 -8.88 -29.36 11.19
CA GLY A 371 -10.07 -28.51 11.28
C GLY A 371 -10.43 -27.83 9.95
N LEU A 372 -9.45 -27.52 9.09
CA LEU A 372 -9.70 -26.99 7.74
C LEU A 372 -10.44 -27.98 6.83
N TRP A 373 -10.30 -29.29 7.09
CA TRP A 373 -10.95 -30.39 6.34
C TRP A 373 -12.34 -30.74 6.86
N ASP A 374 -12.76 -30.17 7.97
CA ASP A 374 -14.07 -30.42 8.54
C ASP A 374 -15.15 -29.77 7.66
N LYS A 375 -15.89 -30.63 6.95
CA LYS A 375 -17.00 -30.21 6.08
C LYS A 375 -18.17 -29.57 6.88
N SER A 376 -18.17 -29.69 8.20
CA SER A 376 -19.17 -29.06 9.08
C SER A 376 -18.88 -27.58 9.35
N LEU A 377 -17.66 -27.11 9.11
CA LEU A 377 -17.28 -25.71 9.33
C LEU A 377 -17.80 -24.81 8.21
N SER A 378 -18.34 -23.66 8.60
CA SER A 378 -18.70 -22.61 7.67
C SER A 378 -17.45 -22.03 7.01
N ASP A 379 -17.60 -21.43 5.84
CA ASP A 379 -16.48 -20.78 5.12
C ASP A 379 -15.80 -19.68 5.95
N ARG A 380 -16.55 -19.01 6.84
CA ARG A 380 -16.01 -18.05 7.80
C ARG A 380 -15.07 -18.71 8.81
N GLN A 381 -15.48 -19.86 9.38
CA GLN A 381 -14.65 -20.59 10.34
C GLN A 381 -13.40 -21.18 9.67
N LYS A 382 -13.52 -21.63 8.40
CA LYS A 382 -12.37 -22.07 7.59
C LYS A 382 -11.41 -20.93 7.32
N LEU A 383 -11.92 -19.73 7.03
CA LEU A 383 -11.12 -18.51 6.84
C LEU A 383 -10.39 -18.08 8.12
N GLU A 384 -11.05 -18.19 9.29
CA GLU A 384 -10.42 -17.90 10.58
C GLU A 384 -9.32 -18.92 10.92
N LEU A 385 -9.55 -20.20 10.64
CA LEU A 385 -8.54 -21.26 10.76
C LEU A 385 -7.40 -21.08 9.76
N TYR A 386 -7.72 -20.70 8.53
CA TYR A 386 -6.70 -20.37 7.52
C TYR A 386 -5.83 -19.19 7.95
N ALA A 387 -6.42 -18.12 8.48
CA ALA A 387 -5.66 -16.97 9.00
C ALA A 387 -4.78 -17.34 10.22
N GLN A 388 -5.16 -18.35 10.98
CA GLN A 388 -4.31 -18.93 12.05
C GLN A 388 -3.18 -19.78 11.47
N CYS A 389 -3.47 -20.57 10.43
CA CYS A 389 -2.47 -21.33 9.69
C CYS A 389 -1.50 -20.41 8.94
N GLU A 390 -1.98 -19.32 8.37
CA GLU A 390 -1.16 -18.32 7.67
C GLU A 390 -0.19 -17.64 8.64
N ARG A 391 -0.65 -17.26 9.83
CA ARG A 391 0.24 -16.76 10.89
C ARG A 391 1.25 -17.80 11.34
N ALA A 392 0.84 -19.03 11.49
CA ALA A 392 1.74 -20.14 11.80
C ALA A 392 2.70 -20.42 10.63
N TYR A 393 2.22 -20.33 9.38
CA TYR A 393 3.03 -20.50 8.17
C TYR A 393 4.03 -19.35 8.00
N ASP A 394 3.62 -18.12 8.21
CA ASP A 394 4.52 -16.95 8.16
C ASP A 394 5.58 -17.01 9.26
N ILE A 395 5.21 -17.46 10.45
CA ILE A 395 6.16 -17.76 11.55
C ILE A 395 7.08 -18.93 11.17
N LEU A 396 6.56 -19.98 10.53
CA LEU A 396 7.29 -21.19 10.18
C LEU A 396 8.26 -21.04 9.00
N PHE A 397 7.91 -20.22 8.01
CA PHE A 397 8.69 -20.07 6.78
C PHE A 397 9.40 -18.72 6.67
N CYS A 398 9.18 -17.81 7.60
CA CYS A 398 9.88 -16.55 7.75
C CYS A 398 10.51 -16.48 9.16
N PRO A 399 11.62 -17.18 9.41
CA PRO A 399 12.29 -17.19 10.72
C PRO A 399 12.69 -15.79 11.22
N ASN A 400 12.67 -14.78 10.36
CA ASN A 400 12.92 -13.39 10.65
C ASN A 400 11.63 -12.53 10.64
N TYR A 401 10.48 -13.12 10.91
CA TYR A 401 9.21 -12.36 11.02
C TYR A 401 9.28 -11.24 12.08
N HIS A 402 10.22 -11.35 13.02
CA HIS A 402 10.58 -10.27 13.95
C HIS A 402 11.54 -9.25 13.36
N ASP A 403 12.20 -9.54 12.25
CA ASP A 403 12.90 -8.55 11.46
C ASP A 403 11.93 -8.03 10.39
N LEU A 404 11.19 -7.01 10.78
CA LEU A 404 10.13 -6.35 10.02
C LEU A 404 10.60 -5.77 8.66
N ASN A 405 11.89 -5.89 8.35
CA ASN A 405 12.51 -5.54 7.07
C ASN A 405 12.64 -6.74 6.12
N SER A 406 12.35 -7.97 6.56
CA SER A 406 12.38 -9.13 5.66
C SER A 406 11.06 -9.26 4.91
N VAL A 407 10.95 -8.51 3.83
CA VAL A 407 9.92 -8.74 2.84
C VAL A 407 10.24 -10.08 2.17
N VAL A 408 9.38 -11.08 2.36
CA VAL A 408 9.56 -12.39 1.73
C VAL A 408 9.49 -12.21 0.22
N PRO A 409 10.53 -12.54 -0.54
CA PRO A 409 10.43 -12.56 -1.98
C PRO A 409 9.36 -13.59 -2.38
N TYR A 410 8.30 -13.16 -3.03
CA TYR A 410 7.36 -14.06 -3.66
C TYR A 410 8.11 -14.85 -4.73
N GLY A 411 8.47 -16.07 -4.45
CA GLY A 411 9.34 -16.82 -5.36
C GLY A 411 9.76 -18.18 -4.88
N THR A 412 8.94 -18.89 -4.10
CA THR A 412 9.15 -20.32 -3.94
C THR A 412 8.85 -21.03 -5.27
N PRO A 413 9.57 -22.11 -5.64
CA PRO A 413 9.38 -22.85 -6.90
C PRO A 413 7.93 -23.31 -7.15
N ALA A 414 7.11 -23.43 -6.11
CA ALA A 414 5.70 -23.84 -6.19
C ALA A 414 4.78 -22.79 -6.85
N HIS A 415 5.11 -21.50 -6.76
CA HIS A 415 4.29 -20.42 -7.31
C HIS A 415 4.56 -20.12 -8.80
N LYS A 416 5.62 -20.64 -9.39
CA LYS A 416 6.03 -20.33 -10.77
C LYS A 416 5.04 -20.80 -11.86
N SER A 417 4.12 -21.67 -11.55
CA SER A 417 3.11 -22.20 -12.49
C SER A 417 1.69 -21.83 -12.14
N PHE A 418 1.47 -21.09 -11.06
CA PHE A 418 0.13 -20.74 -10.60
C PHE A 418 -0.37 -19.46 -11.31
N LYS A 419 -1.64 -19.44 -11.66
CA LYS A 419 -2.31 -18.29 -12.26
C LYS A 419 -3.46 -17.86 -11.35
N TYR A 420 -3.43 -16.61 -10.90
CA TYR A 420 -4.51 -16.01 -10.13
C TYR A 420 -5.72 -15.68 -11.01
N SER A 421 -6.90 -15.66 -10.42
CA SER A 421 -8.14 -15.29 -11.11
C SER A 421 -8.14 -13.83 -11.55
N TYR A 422 -7.61 -12.93 -10.70
CA TYR A 422 -7.50 -11.53 -11.08
C TYR A 422 -6.22 -11.23 -11.84
N GLU A 423 -6.39 -10.51 -12.95
CA GLU A 423 -5.28 -10.18 -13.83
C GLU A 423 -4.26 -9.25 -13.18
N ILE A 424 -4.69 -8.34 -12.29
CA ILE A 424 -3.78 -7.47 -11.55
C ILE A 424 -2.76 -8.29 -10.73
N ASP A 425 -3.21 -9.34 -10.06
CA ASP A 425 -2.34 -10.20 -9.26
C ASP A 425 -1.31 -10.93 -10.15
N ASN A 426 -1.74 -11.41 -11.33
CA ASN A 426 -0.83 -12.03 -12.30
C ASN A 426 0.21 -11.05 -12.85
N VAL A 427 -0.20 -9.81 -13.12
CA VAL A 427 0.71 -8.76 -13.59
C VAL A 427 1.73 -8.41 -12.53
N LEU A 428 1.29 -8.19 -11.30
CA LEU A 428 2.18 -7.88 -10.17
C LEU A 428 3.15 -9.05 -9.89
N LEU A 429 2.66 -10.29 -9.98
CA LEU A 429 3.51 -11.48 -9.86
C LEU A 429 4.58 -11.52 -10.96
N GLY A 430 4.19 -11.24 -12.20
CA GLY A 430 5.12 -11.17 -13.34
C GLY A 430 6.17 -10.07 -13.17
N LEU A 431 5.77 -8.88 -12.75
CA LEU A 431 6.65 -7.75 -12.48
C LEU A 431 7.60 -8.06 -11.31
N SER A 432 7.10 -8.58 -10.19
CA SER A 432 7.92 -8.96 -9.05
C SER A 432 8.96 -10.03 -9.40
N SER A 433 8.57 -11.03 -10.18
CA SER A 433 9.47 -12.09 -10.63
C SER A 433 10.61 -11.57 -11.52
N SER A 434 10.35 -10.50 -12.29
CA SER A 434 11.30 -9.90 -13.22
C SER A 434 12.12 -8.78 -12.59
N CYS A 435 11.57 -8.10 -11.57
CA CYS A 435 12.16 -6.95 -10.89
C CYS A 435 12.52 -7.28 -9.43
N LYS A 436 13.27 -8.33 -9.20
CA LYS A 436 13.48 -9.03 -7.90
C LYS A 436 13.82 -8.15 -6.69
N SER A 437 14.48 -7.02 -6.88
CA SER A 437 14.90 -6.13 -5.79
C SER A 437 14.01 -4.90 -5.62
N GLN A 438 13.03 -4.70 -6.49
CA GLN A 438 12.32 -3.43 -6.64
C GLN A 438 10.83 -3.54 -6.38
N ILE A 439 10.26 -4.69 -6.71
CA ILE A 439 8.85 -4.98 -6.50
C ILE A 439 8.74 -6.22 -5.63
N THR A 440 8.17 -6.04 -4.46
CA THR A 440 7.87 -7.14 -3.54
C THR A 440 6.36 -7.33 -3.47
N LEU A 441 5.93 -8.56 -3.28
CA LEU A 441 4.51 -8.88 -3.11
C LEU A 441 4.24 -9.31 -1.68
N ARG A 442 3.09 -8.89 -1.18
CA ARG A 442 2.53 -9.33 0.10
C ARG A 442 1.18 -9.98 -0.13
N ARG A 443 0.84 -10.96 0.67
CA ARG A 443 -0.47 -11.57 0.66
C ARG A 443 -1.53 -10.63 1.19
N PHE A 444 -2.76 -10.82 0.75
CA PHE A 444 -3.90 -10.18 1.38
C PHE A 444 -4.02 -10.64 2.83
N SER A 445 -4.30 -9.72 3.73
CA SER A 445 -4.59 -10.04 5.13
C SER A 445 -5.94 -9.41 5.53
N PRO A 446 -6.89 -10.19 6.03
CA PRO A 446 -8.16 -9.65 6.51
C PRO A 446 -8.03 -8.89 7.82
N THR A 447 -6.94 -9.10 8.56
CA THR A 447 -6.72 -8.51 9.89
C THR A 447 -5.82 -7.28 9.88
N SER A 448 -5.07 -7.07 8.80
CA SER A 448 -4.12 -5.96 8.64
C SER A 448 -4.29 -5.36 7.26
N GLY A 449 -4.42 -4.05 7.14
CA GLY A 449 -4.61 -3.35 5.87
C GLY A 449 -5.30 -2.02 6.05
N SER A 450 -5.52 -1.33 4.96
CA SER A 450 -6.24 -0.08 4.85
C SER A 450 -7.55 -0.26 4.06
N ASP A 451 -7.90 0.70 3.20
CA ASP A 451 -9.16 0.71 2.45
C ASP A 451 -9.33 -0.46 1.47
N GLU A 452 -8.23 -1.08 0.98
CA GLU A 452 -8.33 -2.25 0.11
C GLU A 452 -9.15 -3.39 0.73
N ARG A 453 -9.20 -3.47 2.08
CA ARG A 453 -10.03 -4.46 2.78
C ARG A 453 -11.53 -4.25 2.56
N GLN A 454 -11.96 -3.00 2.37
CA GLN A 454 -13.37 -2.69 2.11
C GLN A 454 -13.75 -3.10 0.69
N TYR A 455 -12.90 -2.77 -0.29
CA TYR A 455 -13.08 -3.18 -1.68
C TYR A 455 -12.99 -4.69 -1.86
N CYS A 456 -12.04 -5.32 -1.18
CA CYS A 456 -11.80 -6.76 -1.22
C CYS A 456 -12.67 -7.55 -0.25
N CYS A 457 -13.70 -6.99 0.38
CA CYS A 457 -14.57 -7.71 1.31
C CYS A 457 -15.32 -8.86 0.60
N ALA A 458 -15.84 -9.81 1.37
CA ALA A 458 -16.38 -11.07 0.83
C ALA A 458 -17.47 -10.90 -0.23
N LEU A 459 -18.35 -9.91 -0.09
CA LEU A 459 -19.47 -9.69 -1.01
C LEU A 459 -19.10 -8.85 -2.25
N LEU A 460 -18.07 -8.03 -2.15
CA LEU A 460 -17.64 -7.18 -3.26
C LEU A 460 -16.50 -7.83 -4.02
N ASN A 461 -15.46 -8.29 -3.33
CA ASN A 461 -14.29 -8.97 -3.85
C ASN A 461 -13.71 -8.29 -5.10
N LEU A 462 -13.52 -6.97 -5.03
CA LEU A 462 -13.06 -6.17 -6.16
C LEU A 462 -11.54 -6.30 -6.35
N PRO A 463 -11.02 -6.19 -7.59
CA PRO A 463 -9.61 -6.36 -7.92
C PRO A 463 -8.78 -5.12 -7.53
N ILE A 464 -8.69 -4.82 -6.24
CA ILE A 464 -7.91 -3.70 -5.71
C ILE A 464 -6.76 -4.21 -4.86
N ALA A 465 -5.54 -3.86 -5.24
CA ALA A 465 -4.31 -4.11 -4.50
C ALA A 465 -3.93 -2.87 -3.67
N GLN A 466 -3.04 -3.03 -2.70
CA GLN A 466 -2.44 -1.90 -1.98
C GLN A 466 -0.99 -1.74 -2.41
N VAL A 467 -0.51 -0.50 -2.47
CA VAL A 467 0.90 -0.20 -2.70
C VAL A 467 1.46 0.64 -1.57
N THR A 468 2.63 0.24 -1.08
CA THR A 468 3.41 0.94 -0.06
C THR A 468 4.88 0.96 -0.45
N ARG A 469 5.64 1.90 0.07
CA ARG A 469 7.11 1.87 0.08
C ARG A 469 7.61 1.32 1.42
N THR A 470 7.08 1.84 2.51
CA THR A 470 7.35 1.35 3.85
C THR A 470 6.04 0.86 4.44
N GLN A 471 5.93 -0.44 4.68
CA GLN A 471 4.70 -1.03 5.20
C GLN A 471 4.35 -0.44 6.57
N TYR A 472 3.11 0.00 6.75
CA TYR A 472 2.58 0.38 8.07
C TYR A 472 2.74 -0.79 9.06
N ALA A 473 2.84 -0.48 10.34
CA ALA A 473 3.16 -1.43 11.43
C ALA A 473 4.53 -2.15 11.28
N CYS A 474 5.30 -1.88 10.22
CA CYS A 474 6.66 -2.38 10.06
C CYS A 474 7.71 -1.33 10.43
N TYR A 475 7.31 -0.10 10.68
CA TYR A 475 8.17 0.92 11.24
C TYR A 475 7.61 1.38 12.59
N HIS A 476 8.52 1.58 13.53
CA HIS A 476 8.21 1.82 14.96
C HIS A 476 7.41 3.12 15.18
N ASP A 477 7.54 4.06 14.25
CA ASP A 477 6.95 5.39 14.35
C ASP A 477 5.52 5.48 13.81
N TYR A 478 5.02 4.37 13.24
CA TYR A 478 3.65 4.29 12.72
C TYR A 478 2.61 4.67 13.78
N HIS A 479 1.65 5.51 13.40
CA HIS A 479 0.58 6.02 14.27
C HIS A 479 1.10 6.71 15.54
N THR A 480 2.19 7.48 15.42
CA THR A 480 2.76 8.28 16.51
C THR A 480 3.23 9.65 16.02
N SER A 481 3.57 10.53 16.97
CA SER A 481 4.20 11.83 16.69
C SER A 481 5.57 11.74 16.02
N LYS A 482 6.13 10.55 15.90
CA LYS A 482 7.40 10.29 15.21
C LYS A 482 7.23 9.98 13.71
N ASP A 483 5.99 9.82 13.24
CA ASP A 483 5.71 9.85 11.80
C ASP A 483 5.81 11.30 11.31
N ASN A 484 7.03 11.78 11.18
CA ASN A 484 7.39 13.16 10.92
C ASN A 484 8.51 13.27 9.86
N GLN A 485 9.14 14.42 9.76
CA GLN A 485 10.18 14.69 8.76
C GLN A 485 11.37 13.72 8.80
N SER A 486 11.64 13.04 9.92
CA SER A 486 12.75 12.09 10.02
C SER A 486 12.57 10.83 9.16
N ILE A 487 11.31 10.49 8.85
CA ILE A 487 10.94 9.33 8.04
C ILE A 487 10.14 9.70 6.79
N PHE A 488 10.16 10.98 6.41
CA PHE A 488 9.37 11.50 5.29
C PHE A 488 10.27 12.22 4.28
N SER A 489 10.08 11.95 3.01
CA SER A 489 10.76 12.64 1.91
C SER A 489 9.80 12.83 0.74
N LEU A 490 9.71 14.06 0.23
CA LEU A 490 8.97 14.35 -1.00
C LEU A 490 9.59 13.66 -2.21
N ASP A 491 10.92 13.51 -2.22
CA ASP A 491 11.62 12.77 -3.28
C ASP A 491 11.19 11.31 -3.31
N SER A 492 11.02 10.70 -2.13
CA SER A 492 10.50 9.34 -2.03
C SER A 492 9.06 9.22 -2.54
N ILE A 493 8.23 10.25 -2.38
CA ILE A 493 6.87 10.29 -2.96
C ILE A 493 6.94 10.32 -4.48
N VAL A 494 7.75 11.24 -5.04
CA VAL A 494 7.95 11.37 -6.49
C VAL A 494 8.46 10.04 -7.07
N ASP A 495 9.44 9.47 -6.42
CA ASP A 495 10.04 8.19 -6.73
C ASP A 495 9.01 7.05 -6.76
N SER A 496 8.22 6.92 -5.70
CA SER A 496 7.14 5.94 -5.62
C SER A 496 6.07 6.16 -6.69
N ALA A 497 5.66 7.40 -6.91
CA ALA A 497 4.68 7.75 -7.92
C ALA A 497 5.17 7.44 -9.35
N LEU A 498 6.45 7.70 -9.64
CA LEU A 498 7.07 7.32 -10.92
C LEU A 498 7.12 5.80 -11.08
N GLY A 499 7.48 5.06 -10.03
CA GLY A 499 7.48 3.59 -10.06
C GLY A 499 6.08 3.03 -10.31
N ILE A 500 5.07 3.55 -9.61
CA ILE A 500 3.66 3.19 -9.84
C ILE A 500 3.24 3.53 -11.27
N PHE A 501 3.58 4.73 -11.75
CA PHE A 501 3.25 5.17 -13.10
C PHE A 501 3.87 4.25 -14.17
N ARG A 502 5.11 3.80 -13.98
CA ARG A 502 5.72 2.82 -14.89
C ARG A 502 5.02 1.47 -14.88
N CYS A 503 4.59 1.01 -13.71
CA CYS A 503 3.76 -0.20 -13.63
C CYS A 503 2.44 -0.02 -14.41
N LEU A 504 1.78 1.13 -14.26
CA LEU A 504 0.56 1.46 -14.99
C LEU A 504 0.79 1.54 -16.50
N GLN A 505 1.87 2.18 -16.95
CA GLN A 505 2.25 2.21 -18.38
C GLN A 505 2.47 0.80 -18.95
N TYR A 506 3.12 -0.06 -18.17
CA TYR A 506 3.30 -1.45 -18.59
C TYR A 506 1.96 -2.18 -18.70
N ILE A 507 1.06 -2.01 -17.73
CA ILE A 507 -0.27 -2.62 -17.76
C ILE A 507 -1.08 -2.11 -18.95
N GLU A 508 -0.98 -0.83 -19.30
CA GLU A 508 -1.61 -0.24 -20.50
C GLU A 508 -1.14 -0.87 -21.80
N LYS A 509 0.15 -1.21 -21.89
CA LYS A 509 0.81 -1.56 -23.16
C LYS A 509 1.30 -3.00 -23.25
N ARG A 510 1.24 -3.81 -22.20
CA ARG A 510 1.80 -5.17 -22.16
C ARG A 510 1.29 -6.11 -23.27
N ASP A 511 0.07 -5.85 -23.76
CA ASP A 511 -0.58 -6.63 -24.81
C ASP A 511 -0.31 -6.05 -26.20
N TYR A 512 0.37 -4.89 -26.31
CA TYR A 512 0.76 -4.33 -27.61
C TYR A 512 1.76 -5.27 -28.29
N LYS A 513 1.68 -5.32 -29.63
CA LYS A 513 2.54 -6.12 -30.47
C LYS A 513 3.48 -5.19 -31.24
N PRO A 514 4.73 -5.06 -30.84
CA PRO A 514 5.69 -4.24 -31.55
C PRO A 514 6.00 -4.86 -32.90
N CYS A 515 5.98 -4.02 -33.94
CA CYS A 515 6.29 -4.42 -35.31
C CYS A 515 7.37 -3.48 -35.88
N ILE A 516 8.47 -4.07 -36.35
CA ILE A 516 9.55 -3.31 -36.98
C ILE A 516 9.05 -2.63 -38.25
N SER A 517 9.36 -1.35 -38.43
CA SER A 517 8.89 -0.53 -39.56
C SER A 517 9.93 -0.31 -40.66
N VAL A 518 11.13 -0.87 -40.49
CA VAL A 518 12.22 -0.78 -41.47
C VAL A 518 12.66 -2.17 -41.92
N SER A 519 12.87 -2.34 -43.22
CA SER A 519 13.43 -3.58 -43.76
C SER A 519 14.92 -3.68 -43.48
N CYS A 520 15.39 -4.90 -43.28
CA CYS A 520 16.76 -5.21 -42.90
C CYS A 520 17.13 -4.66 -41.51
N GLU A 521 18.41 -4.71 -41.19
CA GLU A 521 18.93 -4.18 -39.91
C GLU A 521 18.79 -2.65 -39.89
N PRO A 522 18.12 -2.07 -38.89
CA PRO A 522 17.95 -0.63 -38.81
C PRO A 522 19.28 0.08 -38.55
N GLN A 523 19.51 1.21 -39.23
CA GLN A 523 20.69 2.03 -38.98
C GLN A 523 20.54 2.80 -37.65
N LEU A 524 20.80 2.10 -36.54
CA LEU A 524 20.62 2.63 -35.19
C LEU A 524 21.54 3.82 -34.89
N GLY A 525 22.78 3.83 -35.43
CA GLY A 525 23.75 4.89 -35.18
C GLY A 525 23.28 6.27 -35.63
N LYS A 526 22.65 6.39 -36.82
CA LYS A 526 22.13 7.69 -37.31
C LYS A 526 20.94 8.21 -36.48
N ARG A 527 20.33 7.35 -35.69
CA ARG A 527 19.19 7.67 -34.80
C ARG A 527 19.62 7.89 -33.35
N GLY A 528 20.92 7.80 -33.06
CA GLY A 528 21.42 7.88 -31.69
C GLY A 528 20.99 6.68 -30.80
N LEU A 529 20.53 5.59 -31.41
CA LEU A 529 20.01 4.42 -30.72
C LEU A 529 21.04 3.28 -30.60
N TYR A 530 22.24 3.47 -31.11
CA TYR A 530 23.30 2.46 -31.01
C TYR A 530 23.92 2.52 -29.62
N PRO A 531 24.01 1.38 -28.91
CA PRO A 531 24.67 1.35 -27.62
C PRO A 531 26.12 1.82 -27.78
N ASP A 532 26.52 2.83 -26.99
CA ASP A 532 27.91 3.32 -27.01
C ASP A 532 28.83 2.31 -26.32
N ILE A 533 29.38 1.39 -27.10
CA ILE A 533 30.21 0.27 -26.66
C ILE A 533 31.46 0.75 -25.92
N ASN A 534 31.87 2.01 -26.15
CA ASN A 534 33.11 2.59 -25.61
C ASN A 534 32.89 3.52 -24.41
N SER A 535 31.66 3.82 -24.04
CA SER A 535 31.42 4.73 -22.91
C SER A 535 31.77 4.05 -21.58
N PRO A 536 32.40 4.78 -20.64
CA PRO A 536 32.63 4.28 -19.28
C PRO A 536 31.31 3.87 -18.56
N LYS A 537 30.19 4.51 -18.91
CA LYS A 537 28.85 4.19 -18.40
C LYS A 537 28.40 2.78 -18.83
N VAL A 538 28.68 2.37 -20.05
CA VAL A 538 28.36 1.02 -20.54
C VAL A 538 29.22 -0.05 -19.86
N ARG A 539 30.46 0.28 -19.47
CA ARG A 539 31.30 -0.66 -18.67
C ARG A 539 30.76 -0.84 -17.25
N ALA A 540 30.18 0.19 -16.63
CA ALA A 540 29.56 0.12 -15.33
C ALA A 540 28.16 -0.56 -15.39
N ALA A 541 27.43 -0.39 -16.50
CA ALA A 541 26.10 -0.95 -16.73
C ALA A 541 26.09 -2.41 -17.21
N ARG A 542 27.21 -3.12 -17.19
CA ARG A 542 27.27 -4.58 -17.51
C ARG A 542 26.42 -5.46 -16.59
N THR A 543 25.80 -4.88 -15.59
CA THR A 543 24.84 -5.55 -14.69
C THR A 543 23.40 -5.49 -15.17
N SER A 544 23.03 -4.59 -16.11
CA SER A 544 21.69 -4.57 -16.72
C SER A 544 21.72 -5.27 -18.09
N HIS A 545 21.09 -6.43 -18.19
CA HIS A 545 21.09 -7.28 -19.38
C HIS A 545 20.50 -6.63 -20.66
N ILE A 546 19.78 -5.51 -20.55
CA ILE A 546 19.09 -4.86 -21.68
C ILE A 546 20.01 -3.96 -22.52
N ASN A 547 21.10 -3.47 -21.95
CA ASN A 547 22.02 -2.57 -22.64
C ASN A 547 23.07 -3.30 -23.51
N SER A 548 22.93 -4.61 -23.72
CA SER A 548 23.79 -5.34 -24.63
C SER A 548 23.28 -5.23 -26.07
N LEU A 549 24.19 -5.06 -27.03
CA LEU A 549 23.84 -5.08 -28.45
C LEU A 549 23.12 -6.39 -28.82
N GLU A 550 23.53 -7.51 -28.22
CA GLU A 550 22.92 -8.83 -28.44
C GLU A 550 21.43 -8.83 -28.01
N THR A 551 21.11 -8.28 -26.84
CA THR A 551 19.71 -8.18 -26.38
C THR A 551 18.89 -7.29 -27.28
N LEU A 552 19.41 -6.12 -27.67
CA LEU A 552 18.74 -5.20 -28.59
C LEU A 552 18.45 -5.86 -29.95
N MET A 553 19.44 -6.53 -30.54
CA MET A 553 19.27 -7.22 -31.83
C MET A 553 18.32 -8.41 -31.72
N THR A 554 18.34 -9.13 -30.60
CA THR A 554 17.38 -10.21 -30.34
C THR A 554 15.94 -9.67 -30.28
N ILE A 555 15.71 -8.58 -29.55
CA ILE A 555 14.40 -7.93 -29.45
C ILE A 555 13.94 -7.44 -30.80
N LEU A 556 14.78 -6.75 -31.58
CA LEU A 556 14.44 -6.27 -32.91
C LEU A 556 14.03 -7.40 -33.85
N ASN A 557 14.70 -8.56 -33.77
CA ASN A 557 14.36 -9.74 -34.57
C ASN A 557 13.01 -10.40 -34.17
N LEU A 558 12.57 -10.19 -32.93
CA LEU A 558 11.31 -10.72 -32.42
C LEU A 558 10.13 -9.76 -32.62
N CYS A 559 10.38 -8.50 -33.02
CA CYS A 559 9.35 -7.48 -33.23
C CYS A 559 8.73 -7.55 -34.62
N ASP A 560 8.08 -8.66 -34.95
CA ASP A 560 7.39 -8.90 -36.24
C ASP A 560 5.86 -8.71 -36.16
N GLY A 561 5.35 -8.21 -35.03
CA GLY A 561 3.93 -8.06 -34.74
C GLY A 561 3.24 -9.34 -34.21
N SER A 562 3.97 -10.45 -34.05
CA SER A 562 3.40 -11.72 -33.57
C SER A 562 3.34 -11.82 -32.06
N PHE A 563 4.23 -11.13 -31.36
CA PHE A 563 4.42 -11.27 -29.92
C PHE A 563 4.04 -10.02 -29.16
N THR A 564 3.30 -10.19 -28.07
CA THR A 564 3.03 -9.11 -27.12
C THR A 564 4.29 -8.70 -26.36
N ILE A 565 4.34 -7.46 -25.85
CA ILE A 565 5.44 -6.98 -25.00
C ILE A 565 5.66 -7.92 -23.81
N ALA A 566 4.59 -8.39 -23.19
CA ALA A 566 4.69 -9.36 -22.09
C ALA A 566 5.35 -10.68 -22.49
N LYS A 567 5.09 -11.16 -23.72
CA LYS A 567 5.70 -12.39 -24.24
C LYS A 567 7.16 -12.16 -24.63
N LEU A 568 7.46 -11.02 -25.26
CA LEU A 568 8.83 -10.63 -25.62
C LEU A 568 9.73 -10.54 -24.38
N ALA A 569 9.26 -9.92 -23.30
CA ALA A 569 10.02 -9.82 -22.05
C ALA A 569 10.41 -11.20 -21.52
N ARG A 570 9.50 -12.16 -21.56
CA ARG A 570 9.76 -13.55 -21.13
C ARG A 570 10.73 -14.26 -22.06
N MET A 571 10.58 -14.12 -23.38
CA MET A 571 11.44 -14.78 -24.37
C MET A 571 12.87 -14.25 -24.31
N ALA A 572 13.04 -12.94 -24.23
CA ALA A 572 14.33 -12.28 -24.12
C ALA A 572 14.93 -12.34 -22.70
N LYS A 573 14.17 -12.82 -21.71
CA LYS A 573 14.56 -12.86 -20.28
C LYS A 573 14.96 -11.49 -19.73
N VAL A 574 14.27 -10.44 -20.15
CA VAL A 574 14.54 -9.06 -19.75
C VAL A 574 13.44 -8.54 -18.82
N ASN A 575 13.79 -7.50 -18.06
CA ASN A 575 12.83 -6.80 -17.23
C ASN A 575 11.75 -6.16 -18.11
N PRO A 576 10.44 -6.41 -17.87
CA PRO A 576 9.37 -5.88 -18.73
C PRO A 576 9.27 -4.36 -18.73
N LEU A 577 9.60 -3.68 -17.62
CA LEU A 577 9.59 -2.21 -17.54
C LEU A 577 10.73 -1.62 -18.40
N SER A 578 11.91 -2.20 -18.31
CA SER A 578 13.05 -1.77 -19.14
C SER A 578 12.84 -2.11 -20.61
N LEU A 579 12.18 -3.25 -20.92
CA LEU A 579 11.81 -3.57 -22.30
C LEU A 579 10.82 -2.54 -22.86
N LEU A 580 9.80 -2.17 -22.08
CA LEU A 580 8.85 -1.13 -22.49
C LEU A 580 9.57 0.18 -22.83
N GLU A 581 10.48 0.62 -21.97
CA GLU A 581 11.28 1.82 -22.19
C GLU A 581 12.11 1.75 -23.48
N LEU A 582 12.77 0.63 -23.71
CA LEU A 582 13.51 0.40 -24.95
C LEU A 582 12.60 0.46 -26.18
N LEU A 583 11.45 -0.22 -26.15
CA LEU A 583 10.50 -0.23 -27.26
C LEU A 583 9.90 1.15 -27.53
N GLU A 584 9.64 1.96 -26.51
CA GLU A 584 9.22 3.35 -26.64
C GLU A 584 10.30 4.22 -27.32
N HIS A 585 11.56 4.05 -26.95
CA HIS A 585 12.68 4.73 -27.63
C HIS A 585 12.82 4.33 -29.10
N LEU A 586 12.64 3.05 -29.40
CA LEU A 586 12.69 2.55 -30.78
C LEU A 586 11.50 3.04 -31.62
N ASP A 587 10.33 3.19 -31.02
CA ASP A 587 9.14 3.76 -31.66
C ASP A 587 9.35 5.26 -31.97
N GLN A 588 9.85 6.04 -31.01
CA GLN A 588 10.26 7.44 -31.21
C GLN A 588 11.29 7.58 -32.31
N GLY A 589 12.27 6.68 -32.35
CA GLY A 589 13.28 6.59 -33.41
C GLY A 589 12.77 6.12 -34.75
N LYS A 590 11.47 5.83 -34.91
CA LYS A 590 10.83 5.29 -36.12
C LYS A 590 11.52 4.02 -36.61
N VAL A 591 11.92 3.16 -35.69
CA VAL A 591 12.49 1.83 -35.98
C VAL A 591 11.38 0.78 -35.99
N LEU A 592 10.43 0.92 -35.08
CA LEU A 592 9.27 0.05 -34.96
C LEU A 592 8.01 0.87 -34.66
N THR A 593 6.87 0.21 -34.65
CA THR A 593 5.59 0.76 -34.20
C THR A 593 4.98 -0.14 -33.13
N LEU A 594 4.33 0.47 -32.14
CA LEU A 594 3.60 -0.23 -31.09
C LEU A 594 2.11 -0.24 -31.45
N HIS A 595 1.59 -1.41 -31.85
CA HIS A 595 0.18 -1.57 -32.20
C HIS A 595 -0.62 -2.21 -31.07
N SER A 596 -1.79 -1.64 -30.75
CA SER A 596 -2.83 -2.31 -29.96
C SER A 596 -3.65 -3.24 -30.86
N ASP A 597 -4.11 -4.38 -30.34
CA ASP A 597 -4.96 -5.33 -31.09
C ASP A 597 -6.33 -4.75 -31.57
N HIS A 598 -6.63 -3.48 -31.26
CA HIS A 598 -7.91 -2.83 -31.60
C HIS A 598 -7.87 -1.99 -32.89
N SER A 599 -6.81 -2.08 -33.70
CA SER A 599 -6.71 -1.38 -34.97
C SER A 599 -6.86 -2.37 -36.13
N HIS A 600 -8.03 -3.00 -36.24
CA HIS A 600 -8.51 -3.62 -37.48
C HIS A 600 -9.99 -3.29 -37.69
#